data_9b5f1d9dacf0e25aad7144ec88861fa8
#
_entry.id   9b5f1d9dacf0e25aad7144ec88861fa8
#
_cell.length_a   1.000
_cell.length_b   1.000
_cell.length_c   1.000
_cell.angle_alpha   90.00
_cell.angle_beta   90.00
_cell.angle_gamma   90.00
#
_symmetry.space_group_name_H-M   'P 1'
#
loop_
_entity.id
_entity.type
_entity.pdbx_description
1 polymer ?
#
loop_
_entity_poly.entity_id
_entity_poly.type
_entity_poly.pdbx_seq_one_letter_code
_entity_poly.pdbx_strand_id
1 'polypeptide(L)'
;RCFGFAALGASVARMAPVRDPNTLSNYHEWRTKHTIANFTVDFAKQCLRGSVILELESQTDKASKEIILDSSYLDLAGIKLGSTPAQWKVKERAGPNGSPVHIAVPEGADKGETVMLEIDVATTDKCTALQWLTPAQTSNKKLPFMFSQCQAIHARSIFPCQDTPDVKSTYEFNIWSPHVVVASGVPVPEATKEVEGEKVYKFVQKVPIPSYLFALASGDIAMAPIGKRSVVATGPNELKASQWELGEDMDKFLDAAERIVFPYQWGEYNVLVLPPSFPYGGMENPIFTFATPTIISGDRQNIDVIAHELAHSWSGNLVTSCSWEHLYVQPYHLLLRRMRE
;
A
#
# COMPACT_ATOMS: atom_id res chain seq x y z
N ARG A 1 -33.89 48.71 21.84
CA ARG A 1 -32.43 48.82 21.51
C ARG A 1 -32.03 47.51 20.85
N CYS A 2 -31.93 47.52 19.51
CA CYS A 2 -31.43 46.40 18.72
C CYS A 2 -29.90 46.40 18.79
N PHE A 3 -29.31 45.29 19.20
CA PHE A 3 -27.88 45.03 19.01
C PHE A 3 -27.65 44.36 17.68
N GLY A 4 -26.99 45.06 16.76
CA GLY A 4 -26.56 44.49 15.51
C GLY A 4 -25.33 43.62 15.74
N PHE A 5 -25.42 42.36 15.32
CA PHE A 5 -24.26 41.48 15.19
C PHE A 5 -23.53 41.84 13.88
N ALA A 6 -22.38 42.48 14.02
CA ALA A 6 -21.45 42.61 12.89
C ALA A 6 -20.80 41.25 12.64
N ALA A 7 -21.11 40.66 11.51
CA ALA A 7 -20.42 39.46 11.03
C ALA A 7 -18.99 39.84 10.64
N LEU A 8 -18.02 39.46 11.45
CA LEU A 8 -16.61 39.45 11.09
C LEU A 8 -16.40 38.36 10.03
N GLY A 9 -16.43 38.72 8.77
CA GLY A 9 -15.98 37.90 7.67
C GLY A 9 -14.48 37.72 7.72
N ALA A 10 -14.00 36.73 8.49
CA ALA A 10 -12.63 36.29 8.38
C ALA A 10 -12.48 35.64 6.99
N SER A 11 -11.82 36.33 6.08
CA SER A 11 -11.33 35.74 4.84
C SER A 11 -10.29 34.68 5.25
N VAL A 12 -10.71 33.43 5.24
CA VAL A 12 -9.77 32.32 5.32
C VAL A 12 -8.93 32.41 4.02
N ALA A 13 -7.76 33.01 4.14
CA ALA A 13 -6.77 32.94 3.05
C ALA A 13 -6.60 31.45 2.78
N ARG A 14 -6.96 30.98 1.58
CA ARG A 14 -6.64 29.64 1.11
C ARG A 14 -5.12 29.55 1.11
N MET A 15 -4.55 28.98 2.15
CA MET A 15 -3.14 28.60 2.14
C MET A 15 -2.95 27.68 0.92
N ALA A 16 -1.93 27.96 0.11
CA ALA A 16 -1.55 27.02 -0.94
C ALA A 16 -1.34 25.65 -0.32
N PRO A 17 -1.81 24.55 -0.95
CA PRO A 17 -1.64 23.23 -0.41
C PRO A 17 -0.16 22.98 -0.13
N VAL A 18 0.15 22.57 1.09
CA VAL A 18 1.52 22.27 1.52
C VAL A 18 2.01 21.11 0.66
N ARG A 19 3.06 21.35 -0.11
CA ARG A 19 3.70 20.29 -0.91
C ARG A 19 4.47 19.37 0.04
N ASP A 20 4.32 18.05 -0.13
CA ASP A 20 5.13 17.09 0.58
C ASP A 20 6.61 17.18 0.12
N PRO A 21 7.57 17.51 0.97
CA PRO A 21 8.97 17.65 0.60
C PRO A 21 9.67 16.30 0.37
N ASN A 22 9.00 15.19 0.72
CA ASN A 22 9.58 13.84 0.62
C ASN A 22 9.35 13.17 -0.73
N THR A 23 8.64 13.83 -1.66
CA THR A 23 8.48 13.38 -3.04
C THR A 23 9.18 14.34 -4.01
N LEU A 24 9.80 13.76 -5.03
CA LEU A 24 10.41 14.47 -6.15
C LEU A 24 9.45 14.59 -7.34
N SER A 25 8.28 13.93 -7.26
CA SER A 25 7.28 13.90 -8.33
C SER A 25 6.58 15.24 -8.53
N ASN A 26 6.07 15.47 -9.72
CA ASN A 26 5.23 16.64 -10.03
C ASN A 26 3.74 16.34 -9.85
N TYR A 27 3.37 15.71 -8.71
CA TYR A 27 2.02 15.23 -8.41
C TYR A 27 0.94 16.32 -8.39
N HIS A 28 1.31 17.59 -8.37
CA HIS A 28 0.41 18.73 -8.50
C HIS A 28 0.04 19.03 -9.96
N GLU A 29 0.81 18.50 -10.95
CA GLU A 29 0.51 18.58 -12.37
C GLU A 29 -0.15 17.32 -12.90
N TRP A 30 0.22 16.17 -12.35
CA TRP A 30 -0.31 14.85 -12.69
C TRP A 30 -0.72 14.10 -11.44
N ARG A 31 -1.85 13.39 -11.47
CA ARG A 31 -2.27 12.51 -10.38
C ARG A 31 -2.56 11.11 -10.90
N THR A 32 -1.92 10.13 -10.31
CA THR A 32 -2.23 8.72 -10.56
C THR A 32 -3.62 8.39 -10.02
N LYS A 33 -4.48 7.85 -10.87
CA LYS A 33 -5.87 7.46 -10.56
C LYS A 33 -5.99 5.96 -10.40
N HIS A 34 -5.26 5.20 -11.20
CA HIS A 34 -5.27 3.74 -11.20
C HIS A 34 -3.86 3.19 -11.44
N THR A 35 -3.56 2.08 -10.79
CA THR A 35 -2.26 1.39 -10.88
C THR A 35 -2.48 -0.10 -11.10
N ILE A 36 -1.91 -0.66 -12.15
CA ILE A 36 -1.88 -2.11 -12.38
C ILE A 36 -0.46 -2.61 -12.13
N ALA A 37 -0.29 -3.45 -11.12
CA ALA A 37 1.00 -4.04 -10.75
C ALA A 37 1.10 -5.47 -11.28
N ASN A 38 1.94 -5.69 -12.29
CA ASN A 38 2.18 -6.98 -12.90
C ASN A 38 3.59 -7.46 -12.49
N PHE A 39 3.69 -8.34 -11.49
CA PHE A 39 4.97 -8.77 -10.97
C PHE A 39 5.12 -10.28 -10.89
N THR A 40 6.28 -10.78 -11.27
CA THR A 40 6.76 -12.12 -10.95
C THR A 40 7.65 -12.06 -9.71
N VAL A 41 7.36 -12.93 -8.73
CA VAL A 41 8.18 -13.09 -7.53
C VAL A 41 9.29 -14.10 -7.83
N ASP A 42 10.50 -13.59 -8.04
CA ASP A 42 11.68 -14.42 -8.32
C ASP A 42 12.45 -14.66 -7.01
N PHE A 43 12.14 -15.77 -6.33
CA PHE A 43 12.81 -16.14 -5.07
C PHE A 43 14.29 -16.48 -5.25
N ALA A 44 14.70 -16.96 -6.42
CA ALA A 44 16.10 -17.32 -6.68
C ALA A 44 16.98 -16.06 -6.80
N LYS A 45 16.44 -15.01 -7.44
CA LYS A 45 17.12 -13.73 -7.61
C LYS A 45 16.80 -12.73 -6.51
N GLN A 46 15.83 -13.03 -5.65
CA GLN A 46 15.30 -12.13 -4.62
C GLN A 46 14.87 -10.77 -5.20
N CYS A 47 14.07 -10.81 -6.25
CA CYS A 47 13.55 -9.61 -6.90
C CYS A 47 12.10 -9.78 -7.34
N LEU A 48 11.40 -8.65 -7.45
CA LEU A 48 10.17 -8.51 -8.22
C LEU A 48 10.53 -7.99 -9.60
N ARG A 49 10.01 -8.60 -10.65
CA ARG A 49 10.21 -8.16 -12.03
C ARG A 49 8.91 -8.19 -12.81
N GLY A 50 8.72 -7.24 -13.70
CA GLY A 50 7.54 -7.16 -14.53
C GLY A 50 7.26 -5.75 -14.98
N SER A 51 6.01 -5.32 -14.95
CA SER A 51 5.62 -3.97 -15.33
C SER A 51 4.63 -3.35 -14.35
N VAL A 52 4.62 -2.03 -14.32
CA VAL A 52 3.55 -1.25 -13.71
C VAL A 52 2.89 -0.38 -14.77
N ILE A 53 1.56 -0.34 -14.76
CA ILE A 53 0.78 0.55 -15.62
C ILE A 53 0.12 1.59 -14.73
N LEU A 54 0.36 2.86 -15.01
CA LEU A 54 -0.19 4.00 -14.29
C LEU A 54 -1.13 4.76 -15.21
N GLU A 55 -2.37 4.95 -14.77
CA GLU A 55 -3.28 5.92 -15.35
C GLU A 55 -3.13 7.24 -14.62
N LEU A 56 -2.63 8.28 -15.33
CA LEU A 56 -2.38 9.59 -14.76
C LEU A 56 -3.33 10.62 -15.39
N GLU A 57 -3.94 11.44 -14.56
CA GLU A 57 -4.82 12.54 -14.96
C GLU A 57 -4.09 13.87 -14.80
N SER A 58 -4.12 14.72 -15.84
CA SER A 58 -3.59 16.07 -15.79
C SER A 58 -4.42 16.98 -14.87
N GLN A 59 -3.74 17.70 -13.97
CA GLN A 59 -4.35 18.60 -12.99
C GLN A 59 -4.22 20.08 -13.36
N THR A 60 -3.49 20.41 -14.41
CA THR A 60 -3.14 21.78 -14.79
C THR A 60 -3.95 22.27 -15.99
N ASP A 61 -4.31 23.56 -15.99
CA ASP A 61 -5.00 24.21 -17.10
C ASP A 61 -4.06 24.51 -18.31
N LYS A 62 -2.76 24.28 -18.13
CA LYS A 62 -1.77 24.32 -19.19
C LYS A 62 -1.25 22.92 -19.41
N ALA A 63 -1.20 22.49 -20.66
CA ALA A 63 -0.70 21.18 -21.01
C ALA A 63 0.66 20.90 -20.36
N SER A 64 0.71 19.97 -19.39
CA SER A 64 1.97 19.52 -18.82
C SER A 64 2.65 18.57 -19.80
N LYS A 65 3.92 18.85 -20.11
CA LYS A 65 4.71 18.10 -21.09
C LYS A 65 5.68 17.10 -20.47
N GLU A 66 5.63 16.96 -19.17
CA GLU A 66 6.52 16.06 -18.43
C GLU A 66 5.82 15.43 -17.24
N ILE A 67 5.98 14.12 -17.08
CA ILE A 67 5.62 13.39 -15.87
C ILE A 67 6.91 13.09 -15.11
N ILE A 68 6.92 13.40 -13.80
CA ILE A 68 8.04 13.10 -12.91
C ILE A 68 7.55 12.14 -11.83
N LEU A 69 8.20 10.98 -11.72
CA LEU A 69 7.91 9.97 -10.72
C LEU A 69 9.10 9.77 -9.77
N ASP A 70 8.82 9.39 -8.53
CA ASP A 70 9.84 8.94 -7.59
C ASP A 70 10.32 7.54 -7.97
N SER A 71 11.61 7.27 -7.83
CA SER A 71 12.20 5.94 -7.91
C SER A 71 13.40 5.81 -6.97
N SER A 72 13.75 4.58 -6.59
CA SER A 72 14.92 4.32 -5.77
C SER A 72 15.48 2.92 -6.05
N TYR A 73 16.71 2.85 -6.58
CA TYR A 73 17.41 1.59 -6.84
C TYR A 73 16.64 0.59 -7.73
N LEU A 74 15.96 1.08 -8.76
CA LEU A 74 15.22 0.28 -9.72
C LEU A 74 16.01 0.09 -11.01
N ASP A 75 15.90 -1.10 -11.61
CA ASP A 75 16.29 -1.35 -12.99
C ASP A 75 15.07 -1.11 -13.88
N LEU A 76 15.16 -0.10 -14.74
CA LEU A 76 14.12 0.28 -15.70
C LEU A 76 14.54 -0.18 -17.09
N ALA A 77 13.74 -1.05 -17.72
CA ALA A 77 14.05 -1.59 -19.05
C ALA A 77 13.39 -0.79 -20.18
N GLY A 78 12.23 -0.19 -19.92
CA GLY A 78 11.51 0.59 -20.91
C GLY A 78 10.32 1.34 -20.31
N ILE A 79 9.92 2.41 -20.97
CA ILE A 79 8.72 3.19 -20.62
C ILE A 79 7.95 3.48 -21.91
N LYS A 80 6.63 3.24 -21.88
CA LYS A 80 5.71 3.55 -22.97
C LYS A 80 4.66 4.55 -22.50
N LEU A 81 4.30 5.48 -23.36
CA LEU A 81 3.15 6.36 -23.24
C LEU A 81 2.07 5.86 -24.22
N GLY A 82 1.00 5.27 -23.67
CA GLY A 82 0.08 4.47 -24.46
C GLY A 82 0.79 3.27 -25.10
N SER A 83 0.76 3.17 -26.41
CA SER A 83 1.48 2.12 -27.18
C SER A 83 2.86 2.54 -27.69
N THR A 84 3.28 3.78 -27.46
CA THR A 84 4.49 4.36 -28.06
C THR A 84 5.62 4.44 -27.03
N PRO A 85 6.86 4.04 -27.37
CA PRO A 85 8.01 4.24 -26.51
C PRO A 85 8.17 5.73 -26.16
N ALA A 86 8.28 6.02 -24.86
CA ALA A 86 8.47 7.37 -24.35
C ALA A 86 9.96 7.74 -24.29
N GLN A 87 10.26 9.03 -24.40
CA GLN A 87 11.57 9.56 -24.02
C GLN A 87 11.59 9.74 -22.50
N TRP A 88 12.58 9.16 -21.83
CA TRP A 88 12.70 9.25 -20.37
C TRP A 88 14.15 9.27 -19.93
N LYS A 89 14.35 9.71 -18.70
CA LYS A 89 15.67 9.72 -18.08
C LYS A 89 15.55 9.72 -16.55
N VAL A 90 16.36 8.93 -15.91
CA VAL A 90 16.59 8.96 -14.45
C VAL A 90 17.60 10.05 -14.15
N LYS A 91 17.27 10.94 -13.23
CA LYS A 91 18.18 12.01 -12.76
C LYS A 91 19.03 11.52 -11.58
N GLU A 92 19.99 12.35 -11.21
CA GLU A 92 20.83 12.11 -10.05
C GLU A 92 20.01 11.93 -8.77
N ARG A 93 20.56 11.13 -7.88
CA ARG A 93 19.93 10.80 -6.61
C ARG A 93 19.89 12.00 -5.66
N ALA A 94 18.71 12.33 -5.15
CA ALA A 94 18.47 13.37 -4.15
C ALA A 94 18.45 12.76 -2.73
N GLY A 95 19.60 12.28 -2.27
CA GLY A 95 19.73 11.70 -0.93
C GLY A 95 18.76 10.55 -0.65
N PRO A 96 18.03 10.56 0.48
CA PRO A 96 17.07 9.52 0.85
C PRO A 96 15.84 9.49 -0.08
N ASN A 97 15.51 10.60 -0.74
CA ASN A 97 14.32 10.71 -1.58
C ASN A 97 14.45 9.95 -2.93
N GLY A 98 15.59 9.36 -3.22
CA GLY A 98 15.78 8.56 -4.43
C GLY A 98 16.14 9.38 -5.65
N SER A 99 15.80 8.87 -6.83
CA SER A 99 16.14 9.44 -8.13
C SER A 99 14.86 9.72 -8.93
N PRO A 100 14.56 10.95 -9.34
CA PRO A 100 13.34 11.21 -10.10
C PRO A 100 13.48 10.67 -11.53
N VAL A 101 12.42 10.04 -12.01
CA VAL A 101 12.26 9.59 -13.40
C VAL A 101 11.48 10.64 -14.15
N HIS A 102 12.11 11.31 -15.11
CA HIS A 102 11.52 12.29 -15.97
C HIS A 102 11.05 11.65 -17.27
N ILE A 103 9.80 11.81 -17.64
CA ILE A 103 9.15 11.16 -18.79
C ILE A 103 8.47 12.22 -19.62
N ALA A 104 8.86 12.33 -20.90
CA ALA A 104 8.28 13.30 -21.81
C ALA A 104 6.85 12.92 -22.21
N VAL A 105 5.96 13.93 -22.26
CA VAL A 105 4.61 13.87 -22.81
C VAL A 105 4.54 14.92 -23.94
N PRO A 106 5.00 14.59 -25.15
CA PRO A 106 5.25 15.59 -26.22
C PRO A 106 4.04 16.47 -26.56
N GLU A 107 2.87 15.87 -26.67
CA GLU A 107 1.62 16.57 -26.96
C GLU A 107 1.10 17.36 -25.75
N GLY A 108 1.57 17.00 -24.55
CA GLY A 108 0.99 17.46 -23.31
C GLY A 108 -0.39 16.84 -23.07
N ALA A 109 -1.06 17.29 -22.00
CA ALA A 109 -2.45 16.93 -21.74
C ALA A 109 -3.13 18.07 -20.99
N ASP A 110 -4.33 18.42 -21.40
CA ASP A 110 -5.15 19.42 -20.75
C ASP A 110 -5.76 18.85 -19.46
N LYS A 111 -6.22 19.72 -18.58
CA LYS A 111 -6.80 19.34 -17.30
C LYS A 111 -7.96 18.33 -17.46
N GLY A 112 -7.89 17.24 -16.73
CA GLY A 112 -8.84 16.14 -16.75
C GLY A 112 -8.57 15.09 -17.83
N GLU A 113 -7.65 15.33 -18.75
CA GLU A 113 -7.21 14.31 -19.69
C GLU A 113 -6.32 13.28 -19.00
N THR A 114 -6.41 12.03 -19.44
CA THR A 114 -5.65 10.91 -18.87
C THR A 114 -4.64 10.37 -19.87
N VAL A 115 -3.51 9.93 -19.35
CA VAL A 115 -2.49 9.19 -20.09
C VAL A 115 -2.20 7.85 -19.41
N MET A 116 -1.90 6.84 -20.22
CA MET A 116 -1.48 5.53 -19.73
C MET A 116 0.03 5.41 -19.86
N LEU A 117 0.70 5.11 -18.75
CA LEU A 117 2.14 4.94 -18.68
C LEU A 117 2.46 3.50 -18.28
N GLU A 118 3.09 2.73 -19.17
CA GLU A 118 3.59 1.39 -18.89
C GLU A 118 5.09 1.44 -18.65
N ILE A 119 5.56 0.90 -17.52
CA ILE A 119 6.96 0.93 -17.09
C ILE A 119 7.42 -0.49 -16.82
N ASP A 120 8.40 -0.97 -17.60
CA ASP A 120 9.07 -2.25 -17.37
C ASP A 120 10.14 -2.07 -16.28
N VAL A 121 10.02 -2.82 -15.19
CA VAL A 121 10.80 -2.59 -13.98
C VAL A 121 11.22 -3.90 -13.29
N ALA A 122 12.40 -3.89 -12.69
CA ALA A 122 12.80 -4.89 -11.71
C ALA A 122 13.38 -4.21 -10.46
N THR A 123 13.12 -4.81 -9.30
CA THR A 123 13.76 -4.42 -8.05
C THR A 123 15.19 -4.94 -8.00
N THR A 124 16.08 -4.23 -7.30
CA THR A 124 17.47 -4.64 -7.13
C THR A 124 17.74 -5.14 -5.70
N ASP A 125 18.93 -5.62 -5.44
CA ASP A 125 19.43 -5.98 -4.10
C ASP A 125 19.42 -4.83 -3.10
N LYS A 126 19.31 -3.58 -3.59
CA LYS A 126 19.19 -2.35 -2.78
C LYS A 126 17.75 -1.93 -2.52
N CYS A 127 16.77 -2.74 -2.91
CA CYS A 127 15.37 -2.46 -2.64
C CYS A 127 15.11 -2.33 -1.13
N THR A 128 14.62 -1.17 -0.71
CA THR A 128 14.41 -0.88 0.72
C THR A 128 13.03 -1.32 1.21
N ALA A 129 12.13 -1.70 0.32
CA ALA A 129 10.77 -2.09 0.65
C ALA A 129 10.60 -3.60 0.82
N LEU A 130 11.50 -4.44 0.30
CA LEU A 130 11.32 -5.89 0.28
C LEU A 130 12.26 -6.58 1.26
N GLN A 131 11.73 -7.54 1.99
CA GLN A 131 12.50 -8.47 2.79
C GLN A 131 12.33 -9.89 2.25
N TRP A 132 13.45 -10.57 2.05
CA TRP A 132 13.54 -11.94 1.56
C TRP A 132 14.07 -12.85 2.65
N LEU A 133 13.37 -13.94 2.93
CA LEU A 133 13.71 -14.92 3.94
C LEU A 133 14.00 -16.25 3.27
N THR A 134 15.12 -16.83 3.64
CA THR A 134 15.44 -18.22 3.27
C THR A 134 14.50 -19.20 3.98
N PRO A 135 14.35 -20.44 3.50
CA PRO A 135 13.57 -21.46 4.21
C PRO A 135 13.97 -21.62 5.68
N ALA A 136 15.26 -21.51 6.00
CA ALA A 136 15.76 -21.64 7.38
C ALA A 136 15.24 -20.56 8.35
N GLN A 137 14.80 -19.42 7.80
CA GLN A 137 14.27 -18.27 8.57
C GLN A 137 12.74 -18.30 8.70
N THR A 138 12.06 -19.27 8.07
CA THR A 138 10.62 -19.49 8.20
C THR A 138 10.31 -20.56 9.25
N SER A 139 9.10 -20.60 9.77
CA SER A 139 8.73 -21.47 10.88
C SER A 139 8.82 -22.97 10.53
N ASN A 140 8.35 -23.38 9.38
CA ASN A 140 8.41 -24.77 8.91
C ASN A 140 9.71 -25.15 8.20
N LYS A 141 10.59 -24.17 7.91
CA LYS A 141 11.91 -24.34 7.29
C LYS A 141 11.90 -25.03 5.92
N LYS A 142 10.77 -24.97 5.21
CA LYS A 142 10.59 -25.65 3.93
C LYS A 142 10.64 -24.72 2.74
N LEU A 143 9.93 -23.61 2.79
CA LEU A 143 9.78 -22.68 1.69
C LEU A 143 10.30 -21.28 2.08
N PRO A 144 10.82 -20.52 1.11
CA PRO A 144 11.21 -19.15 1.34
C PRO A 144 9.97 -18.28 1.58
N PHE A 145 10.19 -17.06 2.06
CA PHE A 145 9.15 -16.07 2.27
C PHE A 145 9.64 -14.70 1.82
N MET A 146 8.74 -13.88 1.29
CA MET A 146 9.01 -12.47 1.05
C MET A 146 7.83 -11.63 1.52
N PHE A 147 8.10 -10.42 1.95
CA PHE A 147 7.08 -9.41 2.22
C PHE A 147 7.59 -8.00 1.94
N SER A 148 6.66 -7.10 1.70
CA SER A 148 6.94 -5.68 1.51
C SER A 148 6.62 -4.86 2.76
N GLN A 149 7.33 -3.71 2.90
CA GLN A 149 7.04 -2.65 3.85
C GLN A 149 7.31 -1.31 3.18
N CYS A 150 6.26 -0.60 2.80
CA CYS A 150 6.37 0.62 1.98
C CYS A 150 6.32 1.93 2.76
N GLN A 151 5.80 1.94 3.99
CA GLN A 151 5.76 3.15 4.82
C GLN A 151 7.20 3.53 5.27
N ALA A 152 7.67 4.78 5.15
CA ALA A 152 6.92 5.93 4.67
C ALA A 152 7.04 6.17 3.15
N ILE A 153 8.24 6.01 2.55
CA ILE A 153 8.58 6.39 1.17
C ILE A 153 9.36 5.26 0.46
N HIS A 154 9.00 4.00 0.73
CA HIS A 154 9.72 2.85 0.19
C HIS A 154 9.02 2.20 -1.03
N ALA A 155 7.76 2.56 -1.34
CA ALA A 155 7.08 2.06 -2.54
C ALA A 155 7.88 2.39 -3.82
N ARG A 156 8.56 3.53 -3.86
CA ARG A 156 9.47 3.95 -4.94
C ARG A 156 10.66 3.02 -5.18
N SER A 157 10.93 2.08 -4.27
CA SER A 157 11.94 1.04 -4.48
C SER A 157 11.37 -0.27 -5.04
N ILE A 158 10.03 -0.36 -5.20
CA ILE A 158 9.36 -1.47 -5.90
C ILE A 158 9.03 -1.06 -7.33
N PHE A 159 8.46 0.13 -7.53
CA PHE A 159 8.10 0.66 -8.84
C PHE A 159 8.11 2.19 -8.85
N PRO A 160 8.33 2.84 -10.00
CA PRO A 160 8.21 4.28 -10.10
C PRO A 160 6.78 4.74 -9.83
N CYS A 161 6.59 5.69 -8.91
CA CYS A 161 5.28 6.18 -8.51
C CYS A 161 5.34 7.61 -7.98
N GLN A 162 4.19 8.19 -7.68
CA GLN A 162 4.08 9.40 -6.89
C GLN A 162 4.02 9.00 -5.41
N ASP A 163 5.19 8.87 -4.78
CA ASP A 163 5.35 8.26 -3.45
C ASP A 163 5.14 9.28 -2.32
N THR A 164 3.92 9.74 -2.22
CA THR A 164 3.44 10.71 -1.23
C THR A 164 2.04 10.32 -0.75
N PRO A 165 1.69 10.55 0.52
CA PRO A 165 0.36 10.22 1.03
C PRO A 165 -0.77 11.08 0.44
N ASP A 166 -0.44 12.20 -0.22
CA ASP A 166 -1.43 13.08 -0.90
C ASP A 166 -2.00 12.48 -2.19
N VAL A 167 -1.31 11.51 -2.78
CA VAL A 167 -1.77 10.84 -4.01
C VAL A 167 -2.33 9.47 -3.66
N LYS A 168 -3.60 9.25 -4.00
CA LYS A 168 -4.30 7.98 -3.82
C LYS A 168 -4.76 7.45 -5.18
N SER A 169 -4.52 6.15 -5.41
CA SER A 169 -4.98 5.44 -6.59
C SER A 169 -5.67 4.12 -6.21
N THR A 170 -6.52 3.62 -7.09
CA THR A 170 -7.01 2.24 -7.04
C THR A 170 -5.95 1.31 -7.60
N TYR A 171 -6.00 0.02 -7.20
CA TYR A 171 -4.97 -0.95 -7.64
C TYR A 171 -5.59 -2.22 -8.20
N GLU A 172 -4.93 -2.77 -9.22
CA GLU A 172 -5.01 -4.17 -9.63
C GLU A 172 -3.63 -4.81 -9.44
N PHE A 173 -3.63 -6.01 -8.85
CA PHE A 173 -2.43 -6.79 -8.66
C PHE A 173 -2.54 -8.07 -9.50
N ASN A 174 -1.57 -8.32 -10.35
CA ASN A 174 -1.39 -9.57 -11.09
C ASN A 174 -0.02 -10.12 -10.70
N ILE A 175 0.01 -11.11 -9.82
CA ILE A 175 1.25 -11.58 -9.20
C ILE A 175 1.50 -13.03 -9.55
N TRP A 176 2.57 -13.29 -10.28
CA TRP A 176 3.07 -14.62 -10.61
C TRP A 176 3.98 -15.09 -9.48
N SER A 177 3.65 -16.22 -8.87
CA SER A 177 4.46 -16.80 -7.80
C SER A 177 4.26 -18.32 -7.71
N PRO A 178 5.32 -19.08 -7.38
CA PRO A 178 5.20 -20.50 -7.06
C PRO A 178 4.54 -20.76 -5.70
N HIS A 179 4.42 -19.73 -4.85
CA HIS A 179 3.87 -19.83 -3.49
C HIS A 179 2.63 -18.95 -3.33
N VAL A 180 1.88 -19.19 -2.25
CA VAL A 180 0.69 -18.39 -1.93
C VAL A 180 1.04 -16.92 -1.81
N VAL A 181 0.19 -16.06 -2.36
CA VAL A 181 0.34 -14.60 -2.34
C VAL A 181 -0.81 -13.97 -1.57
N VAL A 182 -0.51 -12.92 -0.83
CA VAL A 182 -1.47 -11.95 -0.30
C VAL A 182 -1.04 -10.53 -0.69
N ALA A 183 -2.00 -9.64 -0.88
CA ALA A 183 -1.75 -8.25 -1.27
C ALA A 183 -2.76 -7.31 -0.59
N SER A 184 -2.52 -6.00 -0.66
CA SER A 184 -3.43 -4.96 -0.15
C SER A 184 -4.65 -4.73 -1.08
N GLY A 185 -5.28 -5.80 -1.52
CA GLY A 185 -6.48 -5.84 -2.35
C GLY A 185 -7.32 -7.07 -2.04
N VAL A 186 -8.61 -6.99 -2.39
CA VAL A 186 -9.53 -8.13 -2.29
C VAL A 186 -9.14 -9.18 -3.32
N PRO A 187 -8.94 -10.45 -2.92
CA PRO A 187 -8.59 -11.51 -3.86
C PRO A 187 -9.71 -11.75 -4.87
N VAL A 188 -9.34 -12.11 -6.10
CA VAL A 188 -10.25 -12.48 -7.20
C VAL A 188 -9.98 -13.94 -7.57
N PRO A 189 -10.53 -14.90 -6.80
CA PRO A 189 -10.17 -16.33 -6.92
C PRO A 189 -10.43 -16.92 -8.30
N GLU A 190 -11.55 -16.51 -8.97
CA GLU A 190 -11.93 -16.96 -10.31
C GLU A 190 -10.96 -16.50 -11.42
N ALA A 191 -10.21 -15.46 -11.15
CA ALA A 191 -9.19 -14.94 -12.05
C ALA A 191 -7.79 -15.51 -11.77
N THR A 192 -7.64 -16.27 -10.68
CA THR A 192 -6.38 -16.97 -10.36
C THR A 192 -6.22 -18.18 -11.29
N LYS A 193 -5.13 -18.21 -12.05
CA LYS A 193 -4.85 -19.25 -13.06
C LYS A 193 -3.44 -19.79 -12.87
N GLU A 194 -3.23 -21.04 -13.32
CA GLU A 194 -1.90 -21.59 -13.46
C GLU A 194 -1.45 -21.39 -14.93
N VAL A 195 -0.30 -20.77 -15.10
CA VAL A 195 0.30 -20.47 -16.40
C VAL A 195 1.77 -20.90 -16.36
N GLU A 196 2.16 -21.85 -17.22
CA GLU A 196 3.55 -22.34 -17.33
C GLU A 196 4.16 -22.83 -16.00
N GLY A 197 3.33 -23.42 -15.11
CA GLY A 197 3.79 -23.93 -13.81
C GLY A 197 3.89 -22.88 -12.70
N GLU A 198 3.60 -21.62 -13.01
CA GLU A 198 3.44 -20.56 -12.03
C GLU A 198 1.96 -20.21 -11.86
N LYS A 199 1.57 -19.88 -10.65
CA LYS A 199 0.21 -19.44 -10.34
C LYS A 199 0.14 -17.92 -10.40
N VAL A 200 -0.85 -17.41 -11.13
CA VAL A 200 -1.16 -15.98 -11.17
C VAL A 200 -2.21 -15.69 -10.12
N TYR A 201 -1.88 -14.88 -9.14
CA TYR A 201 -2.80 -14.40 -8.12
C TYR A 201 -3.29 -13.00 -8.48
N LYS A 202 -4.61 -12.80 -8.46
CA LYS A 202 -5.21 -11.51 -8.76
C LYS A 202 -5.90 -10.91 -7.55
N PHE A 203 -5.68 -9.58 -7.36
CA PHE A 203 -6.34 -8.81 -6.32
C PHE A 203 -6.77 -7.45 -6.87
N VAL A 204 -7.82 -6.89 -6.28
CA VAL A 204 -8.33 -5.56 -6.66
C VAL A 204 -8.53 -4.71 -5.41
N GLN A 205 -7.97 -3.51 -5.41
CA GLN A 205 -8.22 -2.49 -4.41
C GLN A 205 -9.05 -1.37 -5.03
N LYS A 206 -10.35 -1.35 -4.71
CA LYS A 206 -11.32 -0.38 -5.26
C LYS A 206 -11.35 0.94 -4.50
N VAL A 207 -10.98 0.93 -3.23
CA VAL A 207 -10.86 2.15 -2.42
C VAL A 207 -9.49 2.76 -2.72
N PRO A 208 -9.40 4.02 -3.16
CA PRO A 208 -8.11 4.64 -3.47
C PRO A 208 -7.20 4.70 -2.23
N ILE A 209 -5.98 4.22 -2.38
CA ILE A 209 -4.95 4.19 -1.32
C ILE A 209 -3.68 4.90 -1.75
N PRO A 210 -2.91 5.50 -0.82
CA PRO A 210 -1.58 6.01 -1.11
C PRO A 210 -0.59 4.86 -1.33
N SER A 211 0.52 5.16 -1.99
CA SER A 211 1.57 4.19 -2.35
C SER A 211 2.17 3.45 -1.15
N TYR A 212 2.24 4.08 0.03
CA TYR A 212 2.80 3.45 1.22
C TYR A 212 1.96 2.28 1.75
N LEU A 213 0.69 2.17 1.33
CA LEU A 213 -0.21 1.06 1.64
C LEU A 213 -0.17 -0.07 0.58
N PHE A 214 0.68 0.05 -0.44
CA PHE A 214 0.98 -1.07 -1.33
C PHE A 214 1.65 -2.17 -0.52
N ALA A 215 1.01 -3.33 -0.43
CA ALA A 215 1.56 -4.47 0.30
C ALA A 215 1.48 -5.75 -0.51
N LEU A 216 2.51 -6.56 -0.38
CA LEU A 216 2.66 -7.86 -1.03
C LEU A 216 3.42 -8.79 -0.09
N ALA A 217 2.94 -10.02 0.06
CA ALA A 217 3.70 -11.10 0.69
C ALA A 217 3.48 -12.40 -0.07
N SER A 218 4.51 -13.24 -0.10
CA SER A 218 4.44 -14.57 -0.73
C SER A 218 5.30 -15.57 0.02
N GLY A 219 4.77 -16.79 0.20
CA GLY A 219 5.46 -17.85 0.92
C GLY A 219 4.55 -19.02 1.28
N ASP A 220 4.98 -19.79 2.28
CA ASP A 220 4.19 -20.89 2.84
C ASP A 220 3.12 -20.34 3.79
N ILE A 221 2.00 -19.95 3.21
CA ILE A 221 0.89 -19.29 3.89
C ILE A 221 -0.32 -20.23 3.91
N ALA A 222 -0.84 -20.48 5.11
CA ALA A 222 -2.13 -21.12 5.35
C ALA A 222 -3.10 -20.11 5.95
N MET A 223 -4.40 -20.31 5.73
CA MET A 223 -5.44 -19.39 6.19
C MET A 223 -6.53 -20.11 6.96
N ALA A 224 -7.10 -19.44 7.97
CA ALA A 224 -8.24 -19.90 8.74
C ALA A 224 -9.18 -18.74 9.08
N PRO A 225 -10.50 -18.97 9.16
CA PRO A 225 -11.46 -17.94 9.55
C PRO A 225 -11.26 -17.50 11.00
N ILE A 226 -11.35 -16.19 11.25
CA ILE A 226 -11.31 -15.58 12.59
C ILE A 226 -12.50 -14.66 12.84
N GLY A 227 -13.43 -14.58 11.89
CA GLY A 227 -14.65 -13.79 11.96
C GLY A 227 -15.49 -14.01 10.71
N LYS A 228 -16.65 -13.34 10.62
CA LYS A 228 -17.59 -13.47 9.50
C LYS A 228 -17.01 -13.01 8.17
N ARG A 229 -16.10 -12.04 8.21
CA ARG A 229 -15.45 -11.41 7.04
C ARG A 229 -13.95 -11.26 7.26
N SER A 230 -13.38 -12.15 8.07
CA SER A 230 -11.98 -12.05 8.47
C SER A 230 -11.31 -13.42 8.46
N VAL A 231 -10.10 -13.48 7.94
CA VAL A 231 -9.22 -14.64 8.06
C VAL A 231 -7.90 -14.23 8.70
N VAL A 232 -7.26 -15.18 9.36
CA VAL A 232 -5.83 -15.10 9.69
C VAL A 232 -5.05 -15.90 8.67
N ALA A 233 -3.98 -15.31 8.17
CA ALA A 233 -2.99 -15.91 7.29
C ALA A 233 -1.65 -15.98 8.03
N THR A 234 -0.98 -17.14 8.00
CA THR A 234 0.33 -17.32 8.64
C THR A 234 0.96 -18.64 8.17
N GLY A 235 2.14 -19.00 8.69
CA GLY A 235 2.73 -20.31 8.48
C GLY A 235 1.84 -21.44 8.97
N PRO A 236 1.82 -22.62 8.30
CA PRO A 236 0.92 -23.72 8.67
C PRO A 236 1.03 -24.18 10.12
N ASN A 237 2.23 -24.09 10.72
CA ASN A 237 2.47 -24.53 12.10
C ASN A 237 1.84 -23.60 13.14
N GLU A 238 1.75 -22.30 12.83
CA GLU A 238 1.25 -21.24 13.69
C GLU A 238 -0.26 -21.02 13.55
N LEU A 239 -0.88 -21.61 12.50
CA LEU A 239 -2.24 -21.29 12.09
C LEU A 239 -3.28 -21.50 13.22
N LYS A 240 -3.21 -22.62 13.94
CA LYS A 240 -4.17 -22.92 15.02
C LYS A 240 -4.03 -21.95 16.19
N ALA A 241 -2.80 -21.62 16.58
CA ALA A 241 -2.55 -20.66 17.66
C ALA A 241 -3.05 -19.28 17.28
N SER A 242 -2.73 -18.83 16.06
CA SER A 242 -3.18 -17.53 15.54
C SER A 242 -4.71 -17.45 15.41
N GLN A 243 -5.35 -18.51 14.93
CA GLN A 243 -6.82 -18.58 14.84
C GLN A 243 -7.47 -18.50 16.24
N TRP A 244 -6.93 -19.19 17.22
CA TRP A 244 -7.44 -19.16 18.60
C TRP A 244 -7.25 -17.77 19.22
N GLU A 245 -6.07 -17.18 19.06
CA GLU A 245 -5.72 -15.87 19.61
C GLU A 245 -6.66 -14.76 19.09
N LEU A 246 -6.92 -14.73 17.78
CA LEU A 246 -7.63 -13.63 17.12
C LEU A 246 -9.13 -13.85 16.96
N GLY A 247 -9.58 -15.12 16.95
CA GLY A 247 -10.94 -15.48 16.51
C GLY A 247 -12.06 -15.04 17.45
N GLU A 248 -11.80 -14.81 18.74
CA GLU A 248 -12.86 -14.44 19.69
C GLU A 248 -13.31 -12.98 19.57
N ASP A 249 -12.39 -12.07 19.27
CA ASP A 249 -12.64 -10.63 19.40
C ASP A 249 -12.73 -9.90 18.06
N MET A 250 -12.37 -10.54 16.96
CA MET A 250 -12.32 -9.88 15.64
C MET A 250 -13.65 -9.23 15.23
N ASP A 251 -14.74 -9.98 15.28
CA ASP A 251 -16.07 -9.43 14.95
C ASP A 251 -16.50 -8.34 15.94
N LYS A 252 -16.13 -8.48 17.23
CA LYS A 252 -16.43 -7.46 18.25
C LYS A 252 -15.71 -6.14 17.98
N PHE A 253 -14.44 -6.20 17.55
CA PHE A 253 -13.67 -5.00 17.19
C PHE A 253 -14.26 -4.31 15.97
N LEU A 254 -14.61 -5.05 14.92
CA LEU A 254 -15.27 -4.51 13.73
C LEU A 254 -16.61 -3.86 14.08
N ASP A 255 -17.48 -4.57 14.81
CA ASP A 255 -18.79 -4.07 15.22
C ASP A 255 -18.69 -2.83 16.12
N ALA A 256 -17.69 -2.77 17.01
CA ALA A 256 -17.46 -1.62 17.87
C ALA A 256 -16.99 -0.41 17.04
N ALA A 257 -16.02 -0.60 16.15
CA ALA A 257 -15.48 0.45 15.29
C ALA A 257 -16.55 1.02 14.36
N GLU A 258 -17.37 0.17 13.72
CA GLU A 258 -18.47 0.60 12.86
C GLU A 258 -19.54 1.42 13.61
N ARG A 259 -19.83 1.10 14.86
CA ARG A 259 -20.76 1.88 15.70
C ARG A 259 -20.18 3.23 16.11
N ILE A 260 -18.86 3.33 16.34
CA ILE A 260 -18.21 4.55 16.80
C ILE A 260 -18.00 5.53 15.65
N VAL A 261 -17.66 5.04 14.45
CA VAL A 261 -17.26 5.87 13.30
C VAL A 261 -18.33 5.81 12.20
N PHE A 262 -18.26 4.81 11.34
CA PHE A 262 -19.22 4.50 10.26
C PHE A 262 -18.84 3.14 9.65
N PRO A 263 -19.70 2.55 8.78
CA PRO A 263 -19.46 1.22 8.22
C PRO A 263 -18.08 1.05 7.57
N TYR A 264 -17.46 -0.11 7.79
CA TYR A 264 -16.18 -0.49 7.24
C TYR A 264 -16.23 -0.56 5.70
N GLN A 265 -15.35 0.16 5.03
CA GLN A 265 -15.43 0.39 3.57
C GLN A 265 -14.61 -0.59 2.73
N TRP A 266 -13.76 -1.41 3.36
CA TRP A 266 -12.77 -2.22 2.65
C TRP A 266 -13.27 -3.62 2.26
N GLY A 267 -14.44 -4.05 2.78
CA GLY A 267 -15.02 -5.37 2.56
C GLY A 267 -14.54 -6.40 3.59
N GLU A 268 -13.31 -6.88 3.46
CA GLU A 268 -12.68 -7.86 4.34
C GLU A 268 -11.62 -7.21 5.22
N TYR A 269 -11.49 -7.71 6.47
CA TYR A 269 -10.38 -7.35 7.35
C TYR A 269 -9.63 -8.62 7.75
N ASN A 270 -8.50 -8.85 7.12
CA ASN A 270 -7.68 -10.04 7.33
C ASN A 270 -6.37 -9.66 8.04
N VAL A 271 -5.76 -10.63 8.73
CA VAL A 271 -4.48 -10.44 9.42
C VAL A 271 -3.47 -11.42 8.85
N LEU A 272 -2.33 -10.92 8.36
CA LEU A 272 -1.16 -11.73 8.05
C LEU A 272 -0.19 -11.66 9.22
N VAL A 273 -0.06 -12.75 9.97
CA VAL A 273 0.99 -12.89 10.99
C VAL A 273 2.27 -13.30 10.29
N LEU A 274 3.23 -12.40 10.28
CA LEU A 274 4.50 -12.51 9.57
C LEU A 274 5.54 -13.33 10.35
N PRO A 275 6.63 -13.78 9.69
CA PRO A 275 7.79 -14.32 10.39
C PRO A 275 8.42 -13.32 11.38
N PRO A 276 9.21 -13.80 12.37
CA PRO A 276 9.78 -12.96 13.44
C PRO A 276 10.69 -11.81 12.99
N SER A 277 11.10 -11.78 11.73
CA SER A 277 11.89 -10.69 11.16
C SER A 277 11.09 -9.43 10.84
N PHE A 278 9.75 -9.47 10.94
CA PHE A 278 8.93 -8.28 10.74
C PHE A 278 9.25 -7.22 11.81
N PRO A 279 9.63 -5.99 11.39
CA PRO A 279 10.28 -5.03 12.31
C PRO A 279 9.31 -4.21 13.16
N TYR A 280 8.00 -4.30 12.94
CA TYR A 280 6.97 -3.49 13.60
C TYR A 280 5.99 -4.36 14.39
N GLY A 281 5.18 -3.75 15.26
CA GLY A 281 4.05 -4.42 15.93
C GLY A 281 2.96 -4.79 14.93
N GLY A 282 2.62 -3.83 14.06
CA GLY A 282 1.67 -3.99 12.97
C GLY A 282 1.98 -3.05 11.81
N MET A 283 1.25 -3.23 10.73
CA MET A 283 1.18 -2.33 9.58
C MET A 283 -0.22 -2.41 8.99
N GLU A 284 -0.84 -1.27 8.88
CA GLU A 284 -2.25 -1.06 8.51
C GLU A 284 -2.57 -1.29 7.03
N ASN A 285 -1.91 -2.20 6.36
CA ASN A 285 -2.20 -2.51 4.95
C ASN A 285 -3.67 -2.90 4.78
N PRO A 286 -4.41 -2.29 3.83
CA PRO A 286 -5.80 -2.64 3.58
C PRO A 286 -5.96 -4.11 3.18
N ILE A 287 -7.07 -4.73 3.59
CA ILE A 287 -7.43 -6.12 3.36
C ILE A 287 -6.57 -7.11 4.16
N PHE A 288 -5.25 -6.99 4.15
CA PHE A 288 -4.34 -7.79 4.96
C PHE A 288 -3.45 -6.90 5.82
N THR A 289 -3.89 -6.64 7.04
CA THR A 289 -3.04 -6.06 8.09
C THR A 289 -1.85 -7.00 8.35
N PHE A 290 -0.63 -6.46 8.32
CA PHE A 290 0.56 -7.20 8.68
C PHE A 290 0.80 -7.08 10.18
N ALA A 291 1.13 -8.20 10.84
CA ALA A 291 1.33 -8.23 12.28
C ALA A 291 2.55 -9.06 12.67
N THR A 292 3.21 -8.63 13.73
CA THR A 292 4.30 -9.40 14.36
C THR A 292 3.78 -10.70 14.98
N PRO A 293 4.53 -11.81 14.94
CA PRO A 293 4.13 -13.04 15.60
C PRO A 293 4.08 -12.91 17.14
N THR A 294 4.65 -11.87 17.71
CA THR A 294 4.61 -11.62 19.17
C THR A 294 3.23 -11.25 19.69
N ILE A 295 2.27 -10.92 18.81
CA ILE A 295 0.86 -10.74 19.22
C ILE A 295 0.20 -12.08 19.60
N ILE A 296 0.75 -13.21 19.16
CA ILE A 296 0.24 -14.55 19.47
C ILE A 296 0.87 -15.00 20.79
N SER A 297 0.33 -14.49 21.89
CA SER A 297 0.84 -14.73 23.25
C SER A 297 0.27 -15.98 23.92
N GLY A 298 -0.85 -16.50 23.42
CA GLY A 298 -1.54 -17.66 23.97
C GLY A 298 -2.50 -17.32 25.13
N ASP A 299 -2.71 -16.03 25.40
CA ASP A 299 -3.59 -15.53 26.46
C ASP A 299 -4.40 -14.27 26.04
N ARG A 300 -4.29 -13.87 24.77
CA ARG A 300 -4.98 -12.71 24.14
C ARG A 300 -4.64 -11.36 24.75
N GLN A 301 -3.50 -11.22 25.45
CA GLN A 301 -3.14 -9.95 26.06
C GLN A 301 -2.62 -8.91 25.06
N ASN A 302 -2.12 -9.35 23.88
CA ASN A 302 -1.49 -8.47 22.89
C ASN A 302 -2.38 -8.17 21.67
N ILE A 303 -3.66 -8.57 21.69
CA ILE A 303 -4.58 -8.34 20.55
C ILE A 303 -4.97 -6.87 20.36
N ASP A 304 -4.66 -6.01 21.30
CA ASP A 304 -4.85 -4.57 21.19
C ASP A 304 -4.08 -3.96 20.02
N VAL A 305 -2.97 -4.59 19.59
CA VAL A 305 -2.26 -4.23 18.35
C VAL A 305 -3.20 -4.37 17.15
N ILE A 306 -4.02 -5.43 17.08
CA ILE A 306 -4.97 -5.62 15.98
C ILE A 306 -6.09 -4.57 16.03
N ALA A 307 -6.56 -4.18 17.21
CA ALA A 307 -7.52 -3.09 17.35
C ALA A 307 -6.91 -1.76 16.87
N HIS A 308 -5.62 -1.53 17.13
CA HIS A 308 -4.86 -0.38 16.62
C HIS A 308 -4.84 -0.37 15.09
N GLU A 309 -4.40 -1.47 14.48
CA GLU A 309 -4.32 -1.57 13.02
C GLU A 309 -5.71 -1.49 12.34
N LEU A 310 -6.74 -2.05 12.98
CA LEU A 310 -8.11 -1.91 12.50
C LEU A 310 -8.57 -0.43 12.52
N ALA A 311 -8.23 0.34 13.56
CA ALA A 311 -8.60 1.75 13.65
C ALA A 311 -7.99 2.59 12.52
N HIS A 312 -6.83 2.20 12.01
CA HIS A 312 -6.23 2.79 10.82
C HIS A 312 -7.10 2.66 9.56
N SER A 313 -8.00 1.70 9.48
CA SER A 313 -8.94 1.59 8.35
C SER A 313 -9.75 2.86 8.12
N TRP A 314 -9.99 3.65 9.15
CA TRP A 314 -10.63 4.97 9.07
C TRP A 314 -9.62 6.11 9.17
N SER A 315 -8.79 6.11 10.21
CA SER A 315 -7.79 7.16 10.46
C SER A 315 -6.42 6.73 9.98
N GLY A 316 -6.01 7.21 8.84
CA GLY A 316 -4.79 6.83 8.11
C GLY A 316 -5.11 6.38 6.70
N ASN A 317 -5.94 5.36 6.53
CA ASN A 317 -6.24 4.78 5.22
C ASN A 317 -7.34 5.54 4.46
N LEU A 318 -8.48 5.83 5.09
CA LEU A 318 -9.53 6.66 4.47
C LEU A 318 -9.23 8.14 4.59
N VAL A 319 -8.90 8.61 5.80
CA VAL A 319 -8.49 9.99 6.06
C VAL A 319 -6.99 9.99 6.27
N THR A 320 -6.25 10.36 5.24
CA THR A 320 -4.77 10.31 5.20
C THR A 320 -4.18 11.71 5.31
N SER A 321 -3.03 11.85 5.97
CA SER A 321 -2.25 13.09 5.97
C SER A 321 -1.79 13.45 4.55
N CYS A 322 -1.74 14.73 4.21
CA CYS A 322 -1.27 15.18 2.89
C CYS A 322 0.27 15.24 2.77
N SER A 323 0.98 15.04 3.87
CA SER A 323 2.45 15.11 3.92
C SER A 323 2.98 14.32 5.10
N TRP A 324 4.17 13.74 4.96
CA TRP A 324 4.88 13.06 6.07
C TRP A 324 5.34 14.02 7.17
N GLU A 325 5.41 15.32 6.92
CA GLU A 325 5.71 16.32 7.95
C GLU A 325 4.61 16.48 9.01
N HIS A 326 3.39 16.03 8.71
CA HIS A 326 2.21 16.24 9.56
C HIS A 326 1.64 14.94 10.16
N LEU A 327 2.44 13.89 10.27
CA LEU A 327 2.03 12.58 10.77
C LEU A 327 1.45 12.59 12.20
N TYR A 328 1.80 13.56 13.03
CA TYR A 328 1.39 13.65 14.43
C TYR A 328 -0.09 13.98 14.68
N VAL A 329 -0.88 14.28 13.66
CA VAL A 329 -2.28 14.74 13.81
C VAL A 329 -3.30 13.61 13.57
N GLN A 330 -2.90 12.36 13.58
CA GLN A 330 -3.86 11.26 13.41
C GLN A 330 -4.59 10.96 14.72
N PRO A 331 -5.95 11.16 14.81
CA PRO A 331 -6.71 11.05 16.06
C PRO A 331 -7.01 9.59 16.50
N TYR A 332 -6.27 8.59 16.00
CA TYR A 332 -6.55 7.20 16.31
C TYR A 332 -6.43 6.84 17.80
N HIS A 333 -5.67 7.60 18.59
CA HIS A 333 -5.63 7.42 20.06
C HIS A 333 -7.00 7.63 20.73
N LEU A 334 -7.83 8.52 20.20
CA LEU A 334 -9.20 8.72 20.69
C LEU A 334 -10.11 7.56 20.27
N LEU A 335 -9.97 7.06 19.06
CA LEU A 335 -10.72 5.92 18.56
C LEU A 335 -10.37 4.64 19.33
N LEU A 336 -9.09 4.35 19.51
CA LEU A 336 -8.59 3.22 20.31
C LEU A 336 -9.09 3.24 21.73
N ARG A 337 -9.05 4.41 22.39
CA ARG A 337 -9.54 4.54 23.75
C ARG A 337 -11.02 4.17 23.87
N ARG A 338 -11.85 4.63 22.93
CA ARG A 338 -13.29 4.30 22.90
C ARG A 338 -13.59 2.86 22.49
N MET A 339 -12.71 2.21 21.74
CA MET A 339 -12.87 0.78 21.38
C MET A 339 -12.53 -0.14 22.57
N ARG A 340 -11.80 0.35 23.58
CA ARG A 340 -11.45 -0.40 24.80
C ARG A 340 -12.49 -0.24 25.92
N GLU A 341 -13.33 0.80 25.87
CA GLU A 341 -14.49 1.03 26.75
C GLU A 341 -15.74 0.30 26.24
#